data_a096af2b4b09fba1f9fc2137865b0ed6
#
_entry.id   a096af2b4b09fba1f9fc2137865b0ed6
#
_cell.length_a   1.000
_cell.length_b   1.000
_cell.length_c   1.000
_cell.angle_alpha   90.00
_cell.angle_beta   90.00
_cell.angle_gamma   90.00
#
_symmetry.space_group_name_H-M   'P 1'
#
loop_
_entity.id
_entity.type
_entity.pdbx_description
1 polymer ?
#
loop_
_entity_poly.entity_id
_entity_poly.type
_entity_poly.pdbx_seq_one_letter_code
_entity_poly.pdbx_strand_id
1 'polypeptide(L)'
;VVDNTFSPLSVTPQFLGADVTLHSLTKFINGSSDTVGGVYCATQEFINATKDVNSGACMLLGPTMDSLRAASVLKNLRTLPIRMRKHSENALFLAENWEKDGLKVKYPGLKSHPQHELFKTMMHEEFGFGGLVALDVKTVEKANELMEMMQNENLGYLAVSLGFYKTLFSASGTSTSSEIPEDEQKEMGLSPGLIRFSIGLDHDIERTYLKMKTCMEKVGVL
;
A
#
# COMPACT_ATOMS: atom_id res chain seq x y z
N VAL A 1 -11.79 -5.87 -14.66
CA VAL A 1 -10.39 -5.44 -14.44
C VAL A 1 -10.19 -5.11 -12.98
N VAL A 2 -9.13 -5.61 -12.35
CA VAL A 2 -8.77 -5.32 -10.95
C VAL A 2 -7.34 -4.81 -10.87
N ASP A 3 -7.13 -3.65 -10.24
CA ASP A 3 -5.80 -3.19 -9.85
C ASP A 3 -5.41 -3.83 -8.50
N ASN A 4 -4.43 -4.71 -8.53
CA ASN A 4 -3.94 -5.44 -7.35
C ASN A 4 -2.57 -4.91 -6.86
N THR A 5 -2.28 -3.64 -7.13
CA THR A 5 -1.02 -3.01 -6.72
C THR A 5 -0.80 -3.05 -5.21
N PHE A 6 -1.87 -2.96 -4.39
CA PHE A 6 -1.78 -2.88 -2.93
C PHE A 6 -1.57 -4.22 -2.24
N SER A 7 -1.94 -5.31 -2.91
CA SER A 7 -1.94 -6.66 -2.31
C SER A 7 -1.33 -7.74 -3.24
N PRO A 8 -0.19 -7.46 -3.90
CA PRO A 8 0.45 -8.50 -4.71
C PRO A 8 0.78 -9.70 -3.82
N LEU A 9 0.49 -10.91 -4.29
CA LEU A 9 0.57 -12.18 -3.57
C LEU A 9 -0.46 -12.38 -2.44
N SER A 10 -0.87 -11.34 -1.72
CA SER A 10 -1.89 -11.48 -0.67
C SER A 10 -3.25 -11.85 -1.24
N VAL A 11 -3.61 -11.33 -2.40
CA VAL A 11 -4.84 -11.68 -3.12
C VAL A 11 -4.50 -12.07 -4.56
N THR A 12 -5.19 -13.07 -5.09
CA THR A 12 -5.14 -13.45 -6.51
C THR A 12 -6.49 -13.14 -7.17
N PRO A 13 -6.64 -11.96 -7.81
CA PRO A 13 -7.93 -11.52 -8.35
C PRO A 13 -8.55 -12.45 -9.37
N GLN A 14 -7.75 -13.23 -10.10
CA GLN A 14 -8.22 -14.22 -11.05
C GLN A 14 -9.11 -15.28 -10.39
N PHE A 15 -8.77 -15.73 -9.18
CA PHE A 15 -9.60 -16.69 -8.43
C PHE A 15 -10.91 -16.10 -7.92
N LEU A 16 -11.02 -14.77 -7.94
CA LEU A 16 -12.21 -14.01 -7.58
C LEU A 16 -13.02 -13.57 -8.81
N GLY A 17 -12.67 -14.06 -10.01
CA GLY A 17 -13.42 -13.80 -11.24
C GLY A 17 -12.92 -12.58 -12.03
N ALA A 18 -11.74 -12.04 -11.75
CA ALA A 18 -11.16 -10.98 -12.56
C ALA A 18 -10.60 -11.53 -13.90
N ASP A 19 -10.94 -10.88 -15.01
CA ASP A 19 -10.41 -11.23 -16.34
C ASP A 19 -9.02 -10.61 -16.56
N VAL A 20 -8.79 -9.42 -16.01
CA VAL A 20 -7.52 -8.69 -16.12
C VAL A 20 -7.10 -8.18 -14.76
N THR A 21 -5.86 -8.49 -14.40
CA THR A 21 -5.22 -7.97 -13.17
C THR A 21 -4.12 -7.00 -13.56
N LEU A 22 -4.13 -5.81 -12.94
CA LEU A 22 -3.09 -4.79 -13.11
C LEU A 22 -2.20 -4.72 -11.87
N HIS A 23 -0.94 -4.38 -12.09
CA HIS A 23 -0.02 -4.00 -11.02
C HIS A 23 0.85 -2.83 -11.45
N SER A 24 1.02 -1.85 -10.58
CA SER A 24 2.16 -0.94 -10.68
C SER A 24 3.43 -1.67 -10.23
N LEU A 25 4.33 -1.93 -11.18
CA LEU A 25 5.66 -2.49 -10.86
C LEU A 25 6.49 -1.57 -9.98
N THR A 26 6.25 -0.26 -10.08
CA THR A 26 6.87 0.79 -9.28
C THR A 26 6.76 0.57 -7.77
N LYS A 27 5.68 -0.10 -7.31
CA LYS A 27 5.29 -0.23 -5.90
C LYS A 27 5.91 -1.49 -5.26
N PHE A 28 5.14 -2.31 -4.59
CA PHE A 28 5.62 -3.51 -3.88
C PHE A 28 6.44 -4.47 -4.75
N ILE A 29 6.09 -4.64 -6.03
CA ILE A 29 6.79 -5.60 -6.90
C ILE A 29 8.26 -5.22 -7.03
N ASN A 30 8.57 -3.97 -7.36
CA ASN A 30 9.95 -3.49 -7.39
C ASN A 30 10.49 -3.20 -5.98
N GLY A 31 9.74 -2.49 -5.14
CA GLY A 31 10.06 -2.25 -3.72
C GLY A 31 11.19 -1.24 -3.45
N SER A 32 11.87 -0.73 -4.48
CA SER A 32 13.04 0.14 -4.36
C SER A 32 12.79 1.60 -4.80
N SER A 33 11.62 1.89 -5.37
CA SER A 33 11.23 3.23 -5.87
C SER A 33 12.21 3.84 -6.89
N ASP A 34 12.97 3.01 -7.60
CA ASP A 34 13.99 3.39 -8.58
C ASP A 34 13.56 3.10 -10.02
N THR A 35 12.39 2.50 -10.22
CA THR A 35 11.86 2.13 -11.53
C THR A 35 10.37 2.40 -11.61
N VAL A 36 9.94 3.02 -12.69
CA VAL A 36 8.53 3.21 -13.02
C VAL A 36 8.12 2.19 -14.07
N GLY A 37 7.01 1.48 -13.83
CA GLY A 37 6.49 0.52 -14.78
C GLY A 37 5.15 -0.05 -14.34
N GLY A 38 4.48 -0.73 -15.26
CA GLY A 38 3.23 -1.42 -15.03
C GLY A 38 3.22 -2.78 -15.72
N VAL A 39 2.36 -3.66 -15.25
CA VAL A 39 2.09 -4.96 -15.88
C VAL A 39 0.61 -5.25 -15.78
N TYR A 40 0.07 -5.89 -16.80
CA TYR A 40 -1.24 -6.52 -16.73
C TYR A 40 -1.12 -8.01 -17.04
N CYS A 41 -1.93 -8.79 -16.36
CA CYS A 41 -2.05 -10.22 -16.50
C CYS A 41 -3.47 -10.56 -16.94
N ALA A 42 -3.62 -11.37 -17.97
CA ALA A 42 -4.91 -11.75 -18.54
C ALA A 42 -4.79 -13.09 -19.28
N THR A 43 -5.87 -13.55 -19.91
CA THR A 43 -5.84 -14.72 -20.79
C THR A 43 -4.93 -14.49 -22.00
N GLN A 44 -4.39 -15.58 -22.56
CA GLN A 44 -3.55 -15.49 -23.76
C GLN A 44 -4.28 -14.83 -24.94
N GLU A 45 -5.59 -15.08 -25.05
CA GLU A 45 -6.42 -14.46 -26.08
C GLU A 45 -6.44 -12.93 -25.94
N PHE A 46 -6.70 -12.43 -24.73
CA PHE A 46 -6.67 -11.00 -24.45
C PHE A 46 -5.30 -10.38 -24.73
N ILE A 47 -4.22 -11.03 -24.29
CA ILE A 47 -2.85 -10.58 -24.56
C ILE A 47 -2.55 -10.53 -26.05
N ASN A 48 -2.98 -11.53 -26.82
CA ASN A 48 -2.81 -11.54 -28.27
C ASN A 48 -3.59 -10.41 -28.95
N ALA A 49 -4.83 -10.15 -28.52
CA ALA A 49 -5.63 -9.05 -29.03
C ALA A 49 -4.97 -7.68 -28.78
N THR A 50 -4.36 -7.47 -27.62
CA THR A 50 -3.63 -6.22 -27.33
C THR A 50 -2.37 -6.02 -28.17
N LYS A 51 -1.81 -7.09 -28.75
CA LYS A 51 -0.63 -7.09 -29.63
C LYS A 51 -0.96 -7.16 -31.13
N ASP A 52 -2.24 -7.18 -31.48
CA ASP A 52 -2.64 -7.21 -32.89
C ASP A 52 -2.07 -6.00 -33.64
N VAL A 53 -1.53 -6.24 -34.83
CA VAL A 53 -0.79 -5.24 -35.61
C VAL A 53 -1.68 -4.08 -36.07
N ASN A 54 -2.97 -4.33 -36.31
CA ASN A 54 -3.89 -3.34 -36.87
C ASN A 54 -4.70 -2.60 -35.79
N SER A 55 -4.99 -3.25 -34.67
CA SER A 55 -5.96 -2.77 -33.67
C SER A 55 -5.49 -2.88 -32.24
N GLY A 56 -4.40 -3.59 -31.97
CA GLY A 56 -3.93 -3.83 -30.62
C GLY A 56 -3.35 -2.60 -29.93
N ALA A 57 -3.85 -2.26 -28.75
CA ALA A 57 -3.44 -1.08 -27.98
C ALA A 57 -1.92 -1.07 -27.70
N CYS A 58 -1.33 -2.22 -27.37
CA CYS A 58 0.12 -2.30 -27.13
C CYS A 58 0.93 -2.09 -28.41
N MET A 59 0.42 -2.52 -29.55
CA MET A 59 1.09 -2.30 -30.84
C MET A 59 1.00 -0.83 -31.27
N LEU A 60 -0.17 -0.22 -31.13
CA LEU A 60 -0.42 1.16 -31.56
C LEU A 60 0.24 2.20 -30.65
N LEU A 61 0.27 1.97 -29.34
CA LEU A 61 0.81 2.90 -28.35
C LEU A 61 2.30 2.67 -28.04
N GLY A 62 2.82 1.48 -28.35
CA GLY A 62 4.23 1.11 -28.16
C GLY A 62 4.73 1.13 -26.70
N PRO A 63 3.96 0.75 -25.66
CA PRO A 63 4.42 0.74 -24.29
C PRO A 63 5.45 -0.39 -24.10
N THR A 64 6.72 -0.05 -24.16
CA THR A 64 7.80 -1.03 -24.02
C THR A 64 8.73 -0.62 -22.88
N MET A 65 8.93 -1.55 -21.93
CA MET A 65 9.94 -1.37 -20.89
C MET A 65 11.33 -1.66 -21.46
N ASP A 66 12.30 -0.79 -21.20
CA ASP A 66 13.68 -1.05 -21.58
C ASP A 66 14.30 -2.20 -20.77
N SER A 67 15.36 -2.78 -21.34
CA SER A 67 15.99 -4.00 -20.78
C SER A 67 16.63 -3.80 -19.42
N LEU A 68 17.14 -2.60 -19.10
CA LEU A 68 17.78 -2.32 -17.81
C LEU A 68 16.73 -2.25 -16.69
N ARG A 69 15.61 -1.55 -16.93
CA ARG A 69 14.49 -1.53 -15.98
C ARG A 69 13.86 -2.90 -15.82
N ALA A 70 13.68 -3.65 -16.90
CA ALA A 70 13.16 -5.01 -16.84
C ALA A 70 14.06 -5.94 -16.00
N ALA A 71 15.38 -5.86 -16.18
CA ALA A 71 16.35 -6.61 -15.39
C ALA A 71 16.31 -6.22 -13.90
N SER A 72 16.19 -4.93 -13.58
CA SER A 72 16.06 -4.44 -12.21
C SER A 72 14.79 -4.98 -11.54
N VAL A 73 13.65 -4.86 -12.20
CA VAL A 73 12.37 -5.39 -11.69
C VAL A 73 12.44 -6.89 -11.49
N LEU A 74 12.99 -7.65 -12.47
CA LEU A 74 13.16 -9.10 -12.36
C LEU A 74 14.05 -9.51 -11.17
N LYS A 75 15.11 -8.75 -10.91
CA LYS A 75 15.99 -8.96 -9.74
C LYS A 75 15.19 -8.79 -8.44
N ASN A 76 14.41 -7.72 -8.32
CA ASN A 76 13.65 -7.39 -7.13
C ASN A 76 12.42 -8.31 -6.93
N LEU A 77 11.82 -8.79 -8.02
CA LEU A 77 10.71 -9.74 -7.99
C LEU A 77 11.07 -11.03 -7.24
N ARG A 78 12.32 -11.47 -7.27
CA ARG A 78 12.80 -12.68 -6.57
C ARG A 78 12.63 -12.60 -5.05
N THR A 79 12.62 -11.39 -4.48
CA THR A 79 12.45 -11.17 -3.04
C THR A 79 11.03 -10.77 -2.66
N LEU A 80 10.13 -10.63 -3.62
CA LEU A 80 8.76 -10.18 -3.37
C LEU A 80 8.04 -11.02 -2.30
N PRO A 81 8.09 -12.37 -2.31
CA PRO A 81 7.40 -13.16 -1.27
C PRO A 81 7.90 -12.86 0.15
N ILE A 82 9.21 -12.74 0.33
CA ILE A 82 9.81 -12.42 1.63
C ILE A 82 9.41 -11.01 2.07
N ARG A 83 9.43 -10.04 1.15
CA ARG A 83 9.07 -8.66 1.44
C ARG A 83 7.59 -8.51 1.80
N MET A 84 6.68 -9.16 1.05
CA MET A 84 5.24 -9.07 1.32
C MET A 84 4.89 -9.64 2.70
N ARG A 85 5.47 -10.77 3.10
CA ARG A 85 5.33 -11.29 4.46
C ARG A 85 5.76 -10.27 5.50
N LYS A 86 6.97 -9.73 5.35
CA LYS A 86 7.51 -8.78 6.34
C LYS A 86 6.72 -7.46 6.39
N HIS A 87 6.28 -6.93 5.25
CA HIS A 87 5.37 -5.78 5.22
C HIS A 87 4.08 -6.04 6.01
N SER A 88 3.46 -7.20 5.79
CA SER A 88 2.21 -7.58 6.45
C SER A 88 2.39 -7.83 7.95
N GLU A 89 3.46 -8.53 8.36
CA GLU A 89 3.80 -8.75 9.77
C GLU A 89 4.00 -7.43 10.52
N ASN A 90 4.80 -6.53 9.96
CA ASN A 90 5.05 -5.22 10.55
C ASN A 90 3.78 -4.36 10.62
N ALA A 91 2.96 -4.41 9.56
CA ALA A 91 1.70 -3.67 9.51
C ALA A 91 0.70 -4.16 10.56
N LEU A 92 0.57 -5.48 10.71
CA LEU A 92 -0.29 -6.08 11.74
C LEU A 92 0.18 -5.70 13.14
N PHE A 93 1.49 -5.82 13.42
CA PHE A 93 2.07 -5.46 14.71
C PHE A 93 1.77 -4.00 15.09
N LEU A 94 2.00 -3.06 14.17
CA LEU A 94 1.72 -1.64 14.43
C LEU A 94 0.23 -1.38 14.60
N ALA A 95 -0.61 -1.93 13.72
CA ALA A 95 -2.05 -1.73 13.78
C ALA A 95 -2.65 -2.24 15.11
N GLU A 96 -2.27 -3.43 15.57
CA GLU A 96 -2.73 -3.99 16.83
C GLU A 96 -2.29 -3.17 18.04
N ASN A 97 -1.05 -2.67 18.05
CA ASN A 97 -0.55 -1.87 19.17
C ASN A 97 -1.17 -0.46 19.17
N TRP A 98 -1.35 0.17 18.02
CA TRP A 98 -2.06 1.45 17.92
C TRP A 98 -3.52 1.33 18.35
N GLU A 99 -4.20 0.22 17.99
CA GLU A 99 -5.57 -0.04 18.44
C GLU A 99 -5.63 -0.23 19.97
N LYS A 100 -4.68 -0.98 20.56
CA LYS A 100 -4.54 -1.13 22.04
C LYS A 100 -4.28 0.19 22.74
N ASP A 101 -3.56 1.11 22.11
CA ASP A 101 -3.34 2.46 22.62
C ASP A 101 -4.58 3.38 22.49
N GLY A 102 -5.69 2.88 21.93
CA GLY A 102 -6.96 3.60 21.80
C GLY A 102 -7.05 4.47 20.54
N LEU A 103 -6.12 4.30 19.58
CA LEU A 103 -6.14 5.03 18.32
C LEU A 103 -7.16 4.43 17.34
N LYS A 104 -7.71 5.28 16.46
CA LYS A 104 -8.63 4.86 15.42
C LYS A 104 -7.87 4.36 14.19
N VAL A 105 -7.71 3.05 14.10
CA VAL A 105 -6.97 2.38 13.04
C VAL A 105 -7.92 1.68 12.07
N LYS A 106 -7.65 1.77 10.76
CA LYS A 106 -8.33 0.97 9.73
C LYS A 106 -7.30 0.05 9.08
N TYR A 107 -7.42 -1.25 9.32
CA TYR A 107 -6.56 -2.28 8.73
C TYR A 107 -7.32 -3.61 8.69
N PRO A 108 -7.43 -4.28 7.53
CA PRO A 108 -8.19 -5.53 7.41
C PRO A 108 -7.68 -6.67 8.30
N GLY A 109 -6.41 -6.59 8.74
CA GLY A 109 -5.81 -7.56 9.66
C GLY A 109 -6.30 -7.47 11.10
N LEU A 110 -6.91 -6.35 11.52
CA LEU A 110 -7.51 -6.22 12.84
C LEU A 110 -8.82 -7.00 12.93
N LYS A 111 -9.02 -7.75 14.02
CA LYS A 111 -10.27 -8.49 14.27
C LYS A 111 -11.48 -7.56 14.42
N SER A 112 -11.26 -6.32 14.81
CA SER A 112 -12.28 -5.27 14.90
C SER A 112 -12.72 -4.71 13.54
N HIS A 113 -11.94 -4.96 12.47
CA HIS A 113 -12.26 -4.46 11.13
C HIS A 113 -13.50 -5.19 10.57
N PRO A 114 -14.53 -4.48 10.09
CA PRO A 114 -15.80 -5.08 9.69
C PRO A 114 -15.68 -6.11 8.55
N GLN A 115 -14.64 -6.02 7.76
CA GLN A 115 -14.36 -6.92 6.64
C GLN A 115 -13.21 -7.91 6.92
N HIS A 116 -12.78 -8.06 8.17
CA HIS A 116 -11.67 -8.96 8.53
C HIS A 116 -11.93 -10.39 8.02
N GLU A 117 -13.06 -10.98 8.38
CA GLU A 117 -13.40 -12.34 7.98
C GLU A 117 -13.59 -12.48 6.47
N LEU A 118 -14.19 -11.47 5.81
CA LEU A 118 -14.30 -11.46 4.35
C LEU A 118 -12.92 -11.46 3.69
N PHE A 119 -12.00 -10.63 4.14
CA PHE A 119 -10.65 -10.55 3.57
C PHE A 119 -9.90 -11.88 3.73
N LYS A 120 -10.06 -12.56 4.86
CA LYS A 120 -9.48 -13.90 5.11
C LYS A 120 -9.92 -14.94 4.08
N THR A 121 -11.14 -14.86 3.56
CA THR A 121 -11.61 -15.80 2.53
C THR A 121 -10.96 -15.58 1.16
N MET A 122 -10.37 -14.40 0.93
CA MET A 122 -9.80 -14.01 -0.36
C MET A 122 -8.27 -14.02 -0.36
N MET A 123 -7.64 -14.00 0.82
CA MET A 123 -6.18 -13.86 0.92
C MET A 123 -5.46 -15.20 0.97
N HIS A 124 -4.19 -15.18 0.59
CA HIS A 124 -3.23 -16.22 0.91
C HIS A 124 -2.66 -15.99 2.31
N GLU A 125 -2.90 -16.92 3.21
CA GLU A 125 -2.49 -16.82 4.62
C GLU A 125 -0.99 -16.51 4.78
N GLU A 126 -0.15 -17.09 3.93
CA GLU A 126 1.32 -16.88 3.93
C GLU A 126 1.71 -15.40 3.79
N PHE A 127 0.93 -14.59 3.08
CA PHE A 127 1.27 -13.19 2.79
C PHE A 127 0.44 -12.18 3.61
N GLY A 128 -0.56 -12.67 4.35
CA GLY A 128 -1.37 -11.89 5.27
C GLY A 128 -2.14 -10.74 4.61
N PHE A 129 -2.40 -9.70 5.38
CA PHE A 129 -3.32 -8.60 5.04
C PHE A 129 -2.68 -7.42 4.30
N GLY A 130 -1.42 -7.54 3.90
CA GLY A 130 -0.68 -6.49 3.20
C GLY A 130 -0.06 -5.43 4.11
N GLY A 131 0.62 -4.45 3.51
CA GLY A 131 1.43 -3.48 4.22
C GLY A 131 0.84 -2.08 4.38
N LEU A 132 -0.47 -1.88 4.11
CA LEU A 132 -1.11 -0.57 4.18
C LEU A 132 -2.02 -0.45 5.41
N VAL A 133 -1.76 0.54 6.24
CA VAL A 133 -2.54 0.86 7.45
C VAL A 133 -3.00 2.31 7.37
N ALA A 134 -4.23 2.60 7.77
CA ALA A 134 -4.74 3.96 7.91
C ALA A 134 -4.98 4.29 9.38
N LEU A 135 -4.47 5.46 9.81
CA LEU A 135 -4.60 6.00 11.15
C LEU A 135 -5.34 7.33 11.10
N ASP A 136 -6.41 7.47 11.84
CA ASP A 136 -7.19 8.69 11.93
C ASP A 136 -6.81 9.48 13.20
N VAL A 137 -6.15 10.60 13.01
CA VAL A 137 -5.75 11.54 14.09
C VAL A 137 -6.68 12.75 14.17
N LYS A 138 -7.85 12.68 13.53
CA LYS A 138 -8.99 13.62 13.56
C LYS A 138 -8.79 14.90 12.75
N THR A 139 -7.64 15.59 12.85
CA THR A 139 -7.43 16.88 12.20
C THR A 139 -6.21 16.88 11.27
N VAL A 140 -6.24 17.75 10.25
CA VAL A 140 -5.14 17.92 9.28
C VAL A 140 -3.87 18.41 9.97
N GLU A 141 -4.02 19.32 10.94
CA GLU A 141 -2.90 19.91 11.68
C GLU A 141 -2.12 18.84 12.42
N LYS A 142 -2.83 17.98 13.18
CA LYS A 142 -2.21 16.86 13.90
C LYS A 142 -1.59 15.84 12.96
N ALA A 143 -2.23 15.57 11.83
CA ALA A 143 -1.68 14.67 10.83
C ALA A 143 -0.35 15.19 10.26
N ASN A 144 -0.29 16.46 9.89
CA ASN A 144 0.92 17.08 9.36
C ASN A 144 2.03 17.12 10.42
N GLU A 145 1.74 17.59 11.63
CA GLU A 145 2.70 17.66 12.74
C GLU A 145 3.28 16.29 13.08
N LEU A 146 2.43 15.26 13.13
CA LEU A 146 2.86 13.89 13.41
C LEU A 146 3.76 13.34 12.29
N MET A 147 3.38 13.53 11.03
CA MET A 147 4.16 13.05 9.89
C MET A 147 5.53 13.76 9.82
N GLU A 148 5.58 15.07 10.03
CA GLU A 148 6.85 15.82 10.07
C GLU A 148 7.74 15.35 11.22
N MET A 149 7.18 15.16 12.41
CA MET A 149 7.93 14.66 13.57
C MET A 149 8.48 13.26 13.30
N MET A 150 7.66 12.35 12.79
CA MET A 150 8.11 10.99 12.43
C MET A 150 9.21 11.01 11.36
N GLN A 151 9.14 11.90 10.38
CA GLN A 151 10.20 12.04 9.38
C GLN A 151 11.51 12.55 10.00
N ASN A 152 11.44 13.54 10.88
CA ASN A 152 12.60 14.09 11.58
C ASN A 152 13.28 13.05 12.49
N GLU A 153 12.50 12.14 13.08
CA GLU A 153 12.99 11.01 13.87
C GLU A 153 13.44 9.80 13.01
N ASN A 154 13.49 9.95 11.68
CA ASN A 154 13.86 8.91 10.71
C ASN A 154 12.99 7.62 10.78
N LEU A 155 11.70 7.76 11.12
CA LEU A 155 10.75 6.65 11.21
C LEU A 155 10.09 6.33 9.86
N GLY A 156 10.28 7.16 8.86
CA GLY A 156 9.75 7.03 7.50
C GLY A 156 9.88 8.31 6.71
N TYR A 157 9.21 8.35 5.56
CA TYR A 157 9.22 9.50 4.68
C TYR A 157 7.80 9.97 4.34
N LEU A 158 7.64 11.28 4.28
CA LEU A 158 6.48 11.93 3.65
C LEU A 158 6.53 11.65 2.14
N ALA A 159 5.67 10.77 1.64
CA ALA A 159 5.62 10.45 0.22
C ALA A 159 4.28 9.88 -0.21
N VAL A 160 3.76 10.36 -1.34
CA VAL A 160 2.56 9.81 -2.00
C VAL A 160 2.93 8.58 -2.82
N SER A 161 3.48 7.55 -2.16
CA SER A 161 3.84 6.28 -2.78
C SER A 161 3.56 5.14 -1.79
N LEU A 162 3.89 3.90 -2.15
CA LEU A 162 3.73 2.74 -1.29
C LEU A 162 4.65 1.60 -1.73
N GLY A 163 4.79 0.59 -0.88
CA GLY A 163 5.55 -0.62 -1.20
C GLY A 163 7.06 -0.46 -1.18
N PHE A 164 7.56 0.65 -0.66
CA PHE A 164 8.99 0.90 -0.48
C PHE A 164 9.53 0.15 0.74
N TYR A 165 10.82 -0.16 0.75
CA TYR A 165 11.44 -0.88 1.86
C TYR A 165 11.46 -0.09 3.18
N LYS A 166 11.37 1.24 3.14
CA LYS A 166 11.13 2.07 4.32
C LYS A 166 9.66 2.46 4.43
N THR A 167 9.20 2.74 5.62
CA THR A 167 7.83 3.23 5.86
C THR A 167 7.62 4.57 5.15
N LEU A 168 6.49 4.68 4.43
CA LEU A 168 6.02 5.91 3.83
C LEU A 168 4.69 6.30 4.47
N PHE A 169 4.44 7.60 4.59
CA PHE A 169 3.18 8.11 5.08
C PHE A 169 2.73 9.36 4.33
N SER A 170 1.42 9.51 4.18
CA SER A 170 0.80 10.65 3.51
C SER A 170 -0.60 10.93 4.07
N ALA A 171 -0.99 12.20 4.11
CA ALA A 171 -2.35 12.58 4.44
C ALA A 171 -3.29 12.24 3.28
N SER A 172 -4.28 11.38 3.51
CA SER A 172 -5.14 10.85 2.44
C SER A 172 -6.05 11.92 1.83
N GLY A 173 -6.63 12.81 2.64
CA GLY A 173 -7.57 13.84 2.18
C GLY A 173 -6.93 14.90 1.28
N THR A 174 -5.65 15.22 1.50
CA THR A 174 -4.95 16.28 0.76
C THR A 174 -4.05 15.78 -0.37
N SER A 175 -3.81 14.46 -0.46
CA SER A 175 -2.87 13.90 -1.43
C SER A 175 -3.48 12.88 -2.38
N THR A 176 -4.10 11.83 -1.86
CA THR A 176 -4.60 10.70 -2.69
C THR A 176 -6.09 10.78 -3.00
N SER A 177 -6.83 11.58 -2.26
CA SER A 177 -8.29 11.77 -2.41
C SER A 177 -8.66 13.24 -2.59
N SER A 178 -7.70 14.09 -2.99
CA SER A 178 -7.92 15.54 -3.17
C SER A 178 -8.89 15.89 -4.29
N GLU A 179 -9.12 14.97 -5.24
CA GLU A 179 -10.08 15.15 -6.33
C GLU A 179 -11.52 14.74 -5.95
N ILE A 180 -11.69 14.09 -4.79
CA ILE A 180 -13.02 13.69 -4.30
C ILE A 180 -13.64 14.87 -3.54
N PRO A 181 -14.88 15.30 -3.86
CA PRO A 181 -15.58 16.34 -3.12
C PRO A 181 -15.67 16.05 -1.62
N GLU A 182 -15.62 17.09 -0.77
CA GLU A 182 -15.59 16.93 0.69
C GLU A 182 -16.80 16.19 1.27
N ASP A 183 -17.98 16.35 0.68
CA ASP A 183 -19.19 15.65 1.05
C ASP A 183 -19.10 14.15 0.75
N GLU A 184 -18.58 13.78 -0.40
CA GLU A 184 -18.31 12.37 -0.75
C GLU A 184 -17.22 11.77 0.15
N GLN A 185 -16.16 12.54 0.46
CA GLN A 185 -15.13 12.09 1.40
C GLN A 185 -15.74 11.76 2.78
N LYS A 186 -16.68 12.58 3.26
CA LYS A 186 -17.38 12.33 4.53
C LYS A 186 -18.25 11.09 4.48
N GLU A 187 -19.00 10.87 3.38
CA GLU A 187 -19.79 9.66 3.18
C GLU A 187 -18.93 8.39 3.15
N MET A 188 -17.74 8.47 2.55
CA MET A 188 -16.74 7.39 2.53
C MET A 188 -16.05 7.19 3.90
N GLY A 189 -16.33 8.05 4.89
CA GLY A 189 -15.69 8.02 6.21
C GLY A 189 -14.21 8.39 6.18
N LEU A 190 -13.81 9.22 5.21
CA LEU A 190 -12.48 9.81 5.14
C LEU A 190 -12.42 11.01 6.08
N SER A 191 -11.70 10.86 7.19
CA SER A 191 -11.43 11.98 8.10
C SER A 191 -10.36 12.90 7.51
N PRO A 192 -10.44 14.22 7.73
CA PRO A 192 -9.37 15.15 7.35
C PRO A 192 -8.00 14.79 7.95
N GLY A 193 -7.99 14.17 9.13
CA GLY A 193 -6.78 13.69 9.82
C GLY A 193 -6.38 12.26 9.47
N LEU A 194 -6.85 11.70 8.37
CA LEU A 194 -6.53 10.34 7.98
C LEU A 194 -5.13 10.26 7.35
N ILE A 195 -4.22 9.57 8.01
CA ILE A 195 -2.86 9.27 7.52
C ILE A 195 -2.84 7.84 6.99
N ARG A 196 -2.39 7.68 5.74
CA ARG A 196 -2.10 6.37 5.16
C ARG A 196 -0.63 6.04 5.38
N PHE A 197 -0.36 4.91 6.00
CA PHE A 197 0.97 4.34 6.15
C PHE A 197 1.16 3.19 5.17
N SER A 198 2.27 3.19 4.45
CA SER A 198 2.82 2.02 3.77
C SER A 198 3.99 1.54 4.61
N ILE A 199 3.76 0.50 5.40
CA ILE A 199 4.72 0.01 6.39
C ILE A 199 5.89 -0.67 5.71
N GLY A 200 7.12 -0.33 6.12
CA GLY A 200 8.37 -0.82 5.54
C GLY A 200 8.84 -2.15 6.12
N LEU A 201 10.06 -2.55 5.68
CA LEU A 201 10.73 -3.80 6.05
C LEU A 201 11.58 -3.65 7.32
N ASP A 202 11.05 -2.95 8.33
CA ASP A 202 11.78 -2.77 9.58
C ASP A 202 12.05 -4.11 10.26
N HIS A 203 13.28 -4.33 10.68
CA HIS A 203 13.70 -5.54 11.41
C HIS A 203 13.42 -5.45 12.91
N ASP A 204 13.34 -4.22 13.45
CA ASP A 204 13.08 -3.92 14.87
C ASP A 204 11.81 -3.05 14.99
N ILE A 205 10.68 -3.66 14.62
CA ILE A 205 9.40 -2.97 14.58
C ILE A 205 8.91 -2.54 15.96
N GLU A 206 9.30 -3.25 17.01
CA GLU A 206 8.97 -2.91 18.39
C GLU A 206 9.60 -1.59 18.80
N ARG A 207 10.88 -1.41 18.52
CA ARG A 207 11.58 -0.15 18.76
C ARG A 207 10.97 0.99 17.93
N THR A 208 10.63 0.73 16.69
CA THR A 208 9.99 1.72 15.81
C THR A 208 8.62 2.11 16.35
N TYR A 209 7.81 1.16 16.82
CA TYR A 209 6.54 1.45 17.48
C TYR A 209 6.71 2.37 18.69
N LEU A 210 7.67 2.08 19.59
CA LEU A 210 7.92 2.92 20.77
C LEU A 210 8.29 4.36 20.41
N LYS A 211 9.09 4.54 19.37
CA LYS A 211 9.43 5.88 18.87
C LYS A 211 8.21 6.58 18.24
N MET A 212 7.42 5.86 17.43
CA MET A 212 6.18 6.40 16.87
C MET A 212 5.20 6.82 17.98
N LYS A 213 5.06 6.00 19.01
CA LYS A 213 4.24 6.31 20.20
C LYS A 213 4.69 7.60 20.87
N THR A 214 6.00 7.77 21.08
CA THR A 214 6.56 9.02 21.62
C THR A 214 6.24 10.23 20.75
N CYS A 215 6.27 10.10 19.42
CA CYS A 215 5.84 11.17 18.53
C CYS A 215 4.34 11.49 18.70
N MET A 216 3.50 10.46 18.78
CA MET A 216 2.06 10.61 18.98
C MET A 216 1.71 11.30 20.31
N GLU A 217 2.41 10.95 21.41
CA GLU A 217 2.27 11.59 22.72
C GLU A 217 2.67 13.07 22.65
N LYS A 218 3.79 13.41 22.02
CA LYS A 218 4.26 14.80 21.87
C LYS A 218 3.30 15.68 21.07
N VAL A 219 2.64 15.13 20.05
CA VAL A 219 1.64 15.84 19.24
C VAL A 219 0.26 15.85 19.90
N GLY A 220 0.07 15.10 20.99
CA GLY A 220 -1.22 14.98 21.67
C GLY A 220 -2.26 14.22 20.84
N VAL A 221 -1.83 13.17 20.17
CA VAL A 221 -2.68 12.19 19.47
C VAL A 221 -3.00 11.03 20.42
N LEU A 222 -2.07 10.73 21.33
CA LEU A 222 -2.20 9.86 22.49
C LEU A 222 -2.28 10.67 23.78
#